data_a36fadf5a83d6c754a1a674a5fcd8b25
#
_entry.id   a36fadf5a83d6c754a1a674a5fcd8b25
#
_cell.length_a   1.000
_cell.length_b   1.000
_cell.length_c   1.000
_cell.angle_alpha   90.00
_cell.angle_beta   90.00
_cell.angle_gamma   90.00
#
_symmetry.space_group_name_H-M   'P 1'
#
loop_
_entity.id
_entity.type
_entity.pdbx_description
1 polymer ?
#
loop_
_entity_poly.entity_id
_entity_poly.type
_entity_poly.pdbx_seq_one_letter_code
_entity_poly.pdbx_strand_id
1 'polypeptide(L)'
;MKFTRRQFIGAGASAVIVAGMKAQGKVFGANDRVRVCTIGFNGRGRNHIQDILGLKAEAEFTALCDVDANVLARGGKMVETAQGRAPKLYRDLRAVMDDKEVDAITIASPNHWHALTTIWACQAGKDVYVEKPMSHNIHEGRQIINAAQKYGRIVHHGTQSRANPTLIRDMKLIHSGIIGEIVESRGWVYKNGNRAPIGRGRPGPVPEYLDWTLWQGPAPEAPYHINTTRDKPGLHVHYDWHYFWEYGNGEIGNQGVHQMDIACWGHNRGMPLRIHSAGGRFGMDDDGQTPNTQATTFSYGDGSILTFGVRNLGSYQELDGGDSSNSFFGTKGFYVVGKGFFTYKQGKMHEREAIAIPADAPLVDKGDVFQRFFGAIRSRRTEELPVSVRDAHVSCTHCHLGNIAFRAGRSIEFDPKTERFKDTSLDSHLSRQYRKGFEVPQIVGAGITSV
;
A
#
# COMPACT_ATOMS: atom_id res chain seq x y z
N MET A 1 -27.89 13.23 46.82
CA MET A 1 -26.89 14.30 46.72
C MET A 1 -27.26 15.22 45.55
N LYS A 2 -27.57 16.49 45.81
CA LYS A 2 -27.89 17.46 44.74
C LYS A 2 -26.57 18.09 44.28
N PHE A 3 -26.21 17.87 43.04
CA PHE A 3 -25.06 18.50 42.41
C PHE A 3 -25.32 20.00 42.22
N THR A 4 -24.35 20.84 42.56
CA THR A 4 -24.44 22.29 42.36
C THR A 4 -24.14 22.66 40.90
N ARG A 5 -24.68 23.82 40.43
CA ARG A 5 -24.50 24.34 39.09
C ARG A 5 -23.02 24.48 38.68
N ARG A 6 -22.11 24.70 39.63
CA ARG A 6 -20.65 24.76 39.42
C ARG A 6 -20.03 23.39 39.13
N GLN A 7 -20.54 22.31 39.74
CA GLN A 7 -20.08 20.94 39.47
C GLN A 7 -20.52 20.44 38.09
N PHE A 8 -21.71 20.87 37.63
CA PHE A 8 -22.20 20.56 36.30
C PHE A 8 -21.40 21.28 35.20
N ILE A 9 -20.99 22.55 35.42
CA ILE A 9 -20.14 23.29 34.48
C ILE A 9 -18.72 22.71 34.44
N GLY A 10 -18.15 22.26 35.54
CA GLY A 10 -16.84 21.60 35.60
C GLY A 10 -16.81 20.26 34.89
N ALA A 11 -17.87 19.45 35.02
CA ALA A 11 -17.98 18.16 34.30
C ALA A 11 -18.26 18.35 32.79
N GLY A 12 -19.07 19.37 32.43
CA GLY A 12 -19.34 19.72 31.04
C GLY A 12 -18.11 20.29 30.31
N ALA A 13 -17.33 21.15 31.00
CA ALA A 13 -16.11 21.72 30.42
C ALA A 13 -15.00 20.66 30.20
N SER A 14 -14.87 19.69 31.14
CA SER A 14 -13.93 18.58 30.98
C SER A 14 -14.32 17.62 29.86
N ALA A 15 -15.61 17.36 29.66
CA ALA A 15 -16.11 16.54 28.53
C ALA A 15 -15.96 17.25 27.19
N VAL A 16 -16.15 18.57 27.14
CA VAL A 16 -15.95 19.39 25.93
C VAL A 16 -14.47 19.50 25.57
N ILE A 17 -13.57 19.60 26.57
CA ILE A 17 -12.11 19.64 26.32
C ILE A 17 -11.62 18.29 25.78
N VAL A 18 -12.11 17.16 26.30
CA VAL A 18 -11.75 15.82 25.81
C VAL A 18 -12.36 15.56 24.42
N ALA A 19 -13.57 16.04 24.14
CA ALA A 19 -14.16 15.97 22.79
C ALA A 19 -13.47 16.94 21.80
N GLY A 20 -13.05 18.13 22.26
CA GLY A 20 -12.32 19.10 21.43
C GLY A 20 -10.89 18.66 21.06
N MET A 21 -10.24 17.83 21.88
CA MET A 21 -8.92 17.29 21.56
C MET A 21 -8.95 16.17 20.49
N LYS A 22 -10.11 15.58 20.17
CA LYS A 22 -10.28 14.58 19.09
C LYS A 22 -10.55 15.19 17.71
N ALA A 23 -10.80 16.48 17.60
CA ALA A 23 -11.17 17.13 16.35
C ALA A 23 -10.17 18.21 15.92
N GLN A 24 -8.88 17.86 15.82
CA GLN A 24 -7.86 18.75 15.21
C GLN A 24 -7.73 18.51 13.69
N GLY A 25 -8.86 18.41 12.98
CA GLY A 25 -8.90 18.49 11.52
C GLY A 25 -9.45 19.84 11.10
N LYS A 26 -8.92 20.45 10.04
CA LYS A 26 -9.55 21.59 9.38
C LYS A 26 -10.99 21.18 9.04
N VAL A 27 -11.97 21.99 9.44
CA VAL A 27 -13.34 21.86 8.96
C VAL A 27 -13.39 22.49 7.57
N PHE A 28 -13.70 21.68 6.56
CA PHE A 28 -13.84 22.15 5.19
C PHE A 28 -15.26 22.68 4.97
N GLY A 29 -15.39 23.90 4.47
CA GLY A 29 -16.63 24.41 3.90
C GLY A 29 -16.96 23.70 2.57
N ALA A 30 -18.20 23.79 2.13
CA ALA A 30 -18.67 23.14 0.89
C ALA A 30 -17.84 23.52 -0.36
N ASN A 31 -17.24 24.70 -0.38
CA ASN A 31 -16.44 25.23 -1.50
C ASN A 31 -14.92 25.19 -1.25
N ASP A 32 -14.48 24.67 -0.10
CA ASP A 32 -13.05 24.60 0.22
C ASP A 32 -12.40 23.46 -0.55
N ARG A 33 -11.33 23.76 -1.27
CA ARG A 33 -10.47 22.75 -1.90
C ARG A 33 -9.45 22.22 -0.89
N VAL A 34 -9.17 20.92 -0.99
CA VAL A 34 -8.09 20.31 -0.22
C VAL A 34 -6.74 20.75 -0.81
N ARG A 35 -5.88 21.34 0.00
CA ARG A 35 -4.54 21.79 -0.40
C ARG A 35 -3.56 20.63 -0.32
N VAL A 36 -3.04 20.21 -1.48
CA VAL A 36 -2.28 18.94 -1.62
C VAL A 36 -0.82 19.20 -1.91
N CYS A 37 0.04 18.32 -1.38
CA CYS A 37 1.43 18.14 -1.80
C CYS A 37 1.64 16.70 -2.26
N THR A 38 2.25 16.48 -3.44
CA THR A 38 2.74 15.15 -3.87
C THR A 38 4.22 15.02 -3.54
N ILE A 39 4.58 13.89 -2.90
CA ILE A 39 5.94 13.53 -2.50
C ILE A 39 6.44 12.34 -3.33
N GLY A 40 7.52 12.54 -4.11
CA GLY A 40 8.07 11.55 -5.02
C GLY A 40 7.23 11.37 -6.29
N PHE A 41 7.65 11.93 -7.43
CA PHE A 41 6.79 11.91 -8.62
C PHE A 41 7.51 11.73 -9.96
N ASN A 42 8.67 11.08 -9.96
CA ASN A 42 9.32 10.73 -11.24
C ASN A 42 8.54 9.64 -12.01
N GLY A 43 7.78 8.78 -11.33
CA GLY A 43 6.95 7.71 -11.88
C GLY A 43 5.47 7.87 -11.53
N ARG A 44 4.95 7.00 -10.68
CA ARG A 44 3.53 6.94 -10.30
C ARG A 44 2.99 8.26 -9.73
N GLY A 45 3.79 9.00 -8.95
CA GLY A 45 3.37 10.29 -8.41
C GLY A 45 3.06 11.34 -9.47
N ARG A 46 3.63 11.23 -10.69
CA ARG A 46 3.21 12.08 -11.83
C ARG A 46 1.75 11.80 -12.24
N ASN A 47 1.31 10.54 -12.18
CA ASN A 47 -0.09 10.22 -12.41
C ASN A 47 -0.96 10.80 -11.29
N HIS A 48 -0.53 10.75 -10.02
CA HIS A 48 -1.26 11.43 -8.93
C HIS A 48 -1.46 12.92 -9.24
N ILE A 49 -0.41 13.60 -9.70
CA ILE A 49 -0.53 15.02 -10.07
C ILE A 49 -1.56 15.20 -11.19
N GLN A 50 -1.50 14.38 -12.24
CA GLN A 50 -2.42 14.47 -13.39
C GLN A 50 -3.88 14.20 -12.97
N ASP A 51 -4.10 13.11 -12.21
CA ASP A 51 -5.43 12.71 -11.75
C ASP A 51 -6.05 13.79 -10.85
N ILE A 52 -5.28 14.34 -9.88
CA ILE A 52 -5.73 15.39 -8.97
C ILE A 52 -5.95 16.72 -9.70
N LEU A 53 -5.14 17.08 -10.68
CA LEU A 53 -5.38 18.26 -11.52
C LEU A 53 -6.69 18.16 -12.32
N GLY A 54 -7.20 16.95 -12.58
CA GLY A 54 -8.53 16.71 -13.13
C GLY A 54 -9.67 17.03 -12.16
N LEU A 55 -9.41 17.06 -10.85
CA LEU A 55 -10.38 17.25 -9.76
C LEU A 55 -10.35 18.69 -9.20
N LYS A 56 -10.34 19.69 -10.08
CA LYS A 56 -10.16 21.12 -9.75
C LYS A 56 -11.17 21.67 -8.74
N ALA A 57 -12.37 21.10 -8.68
CA ALA A 57 -13.39 21.51 -7.70
C ALA A 57 -13.09 20.97 -6.29
N GLU A 58 -12.29 19.91 -6.18
CA GLU A 58 -12.08 19.19 -4.92
C GLU A 58 -10.72 19.50 -4.29
N ALA A 59 -9.68 19.68 -5.11
CA ALA A 59 -8.31 19.86 -4.62
C ALA A 59 -7.52 20.86 -5.45
N GLU A 60 -6.45 21.37 -4.85
CA GLU A 60 -5.44 22.20 -5.50
C GLU A 60 -4.04 21.89 -4.98
N PHE A 61 -3.04 22.00 -5.83
CA PHE A 61 -1.64 21.88 -5.40
C PHE A 61 -1.14 23.19 -4.81
N THR A 62 -0.66 23.11 -3.57
CA THR A 62 0.07 24.22 -2.92
C THR A 62 1.56 23.95 -2.85
N ALA A 63 1.97 22.66 -2.90
CA ALA A 63 3.37 22.26 -2.84
C ALA A 63 3.63 20.96 -3.64
N LEU A 64 4.90 20.74 -3.98
CA LEU A 64 5.46 19.49 -4.49
C LEU A 64 6.78 19.22 -3.79
N CYS A 65 7.13 17.92 -3.59
CA CYS A 65 8.39 17.53 -2.96
C CYS A 65 9.04 16.36 -3.70
N ASP A 66 10.28 16.55 -4.14
CA ASP A 66 11.11 15.48 -4.70
C ASP A 66 12.60 15.79 -4.45
N VAL A 67 13.39 14.75 -4.22
CA VAL A 67 14.83 14.87 -3.98
C VAL A 67 15.65 15.08 -5.27
N ASP A 68 15.02 14.85 -6.43
CA ASP A 68 15.60 15.11 -7.76
C ASP A 68 15.13 16.48 -8.27
N ALA A 69 16.08 17.41 -8.44
CA ALA A 69 15.79 18.78 -8.87
C ALA A 69 15.15 18.84 -10.27
N ASN A 70 15.53 17.93 -11.17
CA ASN A 70 14.94 17.87 -12.53
C ASN A 70 13.48 17.41 -12.50
N VAL A 71 13.19 16.41 -11.67
CA VAL A 71 11.81 15.95 -11.43
C VAL A 71 10.98 17.07 -10.85
N LEU A 72 11.52 17.74 -9.82
CA LEU A 72 10.86 18.84 -9.12
C LEU A 72 10.51 20.00 -10.06
N ALA A 73 11.45 20.42 -10.90
CA ALA A 73 11.23 21.48 -11.88
C ALA A 73 10.15 21.13 -12.91
N ARG A 74 10.18 19.89 -13.44
CA ARG A 74 9.15 19.42 -14.40
C ARG A 74 7.75 19.38 -13.78
N GLY A 75 7.63 18.88 -12.55
CA GLY A 75 6.37 18.83 -11.83
C GLY A 75 5.83 20.22 -11.50
N GLY A 76 6.71 21.13 -11.05
CA GLY A 76 6.36 22.52 -10.77
C GLY A 76 5.75 23.22 -11.99
N LYS A 77 6.40 23.09 -13.16
CA LYS A 77 5.88 23.65 -14.41
C LYS A 77 4.55 23.04 -14.85
N MET A 78 4.39 21.71 -14.67
CA MET A 78 3.13 21.01 -14.99
C MET A 78 1.97 21.58 -14.16
N VAL A 79 2.15 21.73 -12.86
CA VAL A 79 1.13 22.26 -11.95
C VAL A 79 0.85 23.74 -12.24
N GLU A 80 1.90 24.55 -12.41
CA GLU A 80 1.75 25.98 -12.75
C GLU A 80 0.93 26.16 -14.04
N THR A 81 1.25 25.42 -15.09
CA THR A 81 0.52 25.48 -16.37
C THR A 81 -0.95 25.12 -16.22
N ALA A 82 -1.27 24.10 -15.40
CA ALA A 82 -2.63 23.61 -15.23
C ALA A 82 -3.50 24.45 -14.28
N GLN A 83 -2.89 25.07 -13.25
CA GLN A 83 -3.59 25.86 -12.22
C GLN A 83 -3.46 27.37 -12.39
N GLY A 84 -2.53 27.86 -13.24
CA GLY A 84 -2.21 29.29 -13.37
C GLY A 84 -1.41 29.86 -12.19
N ARG A 85 -0.92 29.01 -11.29
CA ARG A 85 -0.12 29.41 -10.11
C ARG A 85 0.94 28.34 -9.83
N ALA A 86 2.17 28.77 -9.59
CA ALA A 86 3.27 27.89 -9.22
C ALA A 86 3.06 27.32 -7.80
N PRO A 87 3.28 26.01 -7.59
CA PRO A 87 3.33 25.44 -6.25
C PRO A 87 4.67 25.76 -5.57
N LYS A 88 4.71 25.68 -4.24
CA LYS A 88 5.99 25.66 -3.51
C LYS A 88 6.75 24.38 -3.85
N LEU A 89 8.06 24.45 -3.98
CA LEU A 89 8.93 23.33 -4.33
C LEU A 89 9.86 23.00 -3.16
N TYR A 90 9.78 21.77 -2.67
CA TYR A 90 10.58 21.29 -1.56
C TYR A 90 11.48 20.12 -2.00
N ARG A 91 12.74 20.11 -1.58
CA ARG A 91 13.63 18.94 -1.72
C ARG A 91 13.53 18.01 -0.50
N ASP A 92 13.29 18.57 0.66
CA ASP A 92 13.16 17.85 1.94
C ASP A 92 11.71 17.82 2.39
N LEU A 93 11.16 16.61 2.51
CA LEU A 93 9.77 16.40 2.92
C LEU A 93 9.48 16.87 4.35
N ARG A 94 10.50 17.03 5.22
CA ARG A 94 10.32 17.59 6.56
C ARG A 94 9.78 19.02 6.52
N ALA A 95 10.21 19.82 5.56
CA ALA A 95 9.66 21.17 5.35
C ALA A 95 8.18 21.14 4.91
N VAL A 96 7.73 20.10 4.21
CA VAL A 96 6.31 19.91 3.89
C VAL A 96 5.48 19.66 5.15
N MET A 97 6.04 18.94 6.13
CA MET A 97 5.32 18.69 7.40
C MET A 97 5.05 19.97 8.17
N ASP A 98 5.96 20.95 8.11
CA ASP A 98 5.82 22.25 8.77
C ASP A 98 4.92 23.23 8.01
N ASP A 99 4.67 23.00 6.70
CA ASP A 99 3.89 23.92 5.88
C ASP A 99 2.39 23.85 6.21
N LYS A 100 1.84 24.93 6.78
CA LYS A 100 0.42 25.03 7.14
C LYS A 100 -0.51 25.23 5.94
N GLU A 101 0.05 25.49 4.75
CA GLU A 101 -0.70 25.57 3.50
C GLU A 101 -0.91 24.19 2.83
N VAL A 102 -0.53 23.09 3.48
CA VAL A 102 -0.74 21.73 3.02
C VAL A 102 -1.67 21.01 3.98
N ASP A 103 -2.85 20.61 3.50
CA ASP A 103 -3.86 19.85 4.26
C ASP A 103 -3.67 18.34 4.13
N ALA A 104 -3.27 17.88 2.94
CA ALA A 104 -3.08 16.46 2.63
C ALA A 104 -1.84 16.22 1.77
N ILE A 105 -1.27 15.03 1.90
CA ILE A 105 -0.15 14.61 1.07
C ILE A 105 -0.48 13.33 0.29
N THR A 106 0.09 13.21 -0.92
CA THR A 106 0.13 11.95 -1.66
C THR A 106 1.58 11.48 -1.78
N ILE A 107 1.82 10.22 -1.43
CA ILE A 107 3.16 9.65 -1.34
C ILE A 107 3.34 8.60 -2.41
N ALA A 108 4.31 8.78 -3.31
CA ALA A 108 4.72 7.81 -4.31
C ALA A 108 6.26 7.74 -4.45
N SER A 109 6.94 7.99 -3.34
CA SER A 109 8.38 7.75 -3.13
C SER A 109 8.68 6.22 -3.14
N PRO A 110 9.94 5.79 -3.07
CA PRO A 110 10.26 4.37 -2.84
C PRO A 110 9.70 3.82 -1.53
N ASN A 111 9.44 2.50 -1.49
CA ASN A 111 8.72 1.82 -0.41
C ASN A 111 9.27 2.11 1.00
N HIS A 112 10.58 2.21 1.14
CA HIS A 112 11.23 2.46 2.44
C HIS A 112 10.88 3.81 3.06
N TRP A 113 10.36 4.76 2.27
CA TRP A 113 9.90 6.06 2.74
C TRP A 113 8.43 6.11 3.14
N HIS A 114 7.60 5.17 2.65
CA HIS A 114 6.15 5.26 2.77
C HIS A 114 5.68 5.40 4.22
N ALA A 115 6.18 4.54 5.10
CA ALA A 115 5.72 4.51 6.48
C ALA A 115 6.15 5.76 7.26
N LEU A 116 7.42 6.10 7.24
CA LEU A 116 7.93 7.24 7.99
C LEU A 116 7.27 8.55 7.55
N THR A 117 7.12 8.75 6.23
CA THR A 117 6.42 9.92 5.68
C THR A 117 4.96 9.98 6.12
N THR A 118 4.25 8.85 6.08
CA THR A 118 2.84 8.76 6.54
C THR A 118 2.72 9.11 8.01
N ILE A 119 3.61 8.57 8.85
CA ILE A 119 3.59 8.82 10.30
C ILE A 119 3.88 10.29 10.61
N TRP A 120 4.90 10.87 10.01
CA TRP A 120 5.22 12.30 10.17
C TRP A 120 4.09 13.21 9.69
N ALA A 121 3.43 12.86 8.58
CA ALA A 121 2.25 13.59 8.11
C ALA A 121 1.10 13.53 9.12
N CYS A 122 0.80 12.35 9.66
CA CYS A 122 -0.21 12.20 10.71
C CYS A 122 0.13 13.05 11.95
N GLN A 123 1.38 13.07 12.39
CA GLN A 123 1.86 13.89 13.50
C GLN A 123 1.72 15.39 13.21
N ALA A 124 1.97 15.79 11.96
CA ALA A 124 1.81 17.17 11.49
C ALA A 124 0.34 17.59 11.21
N GLY A 125 -0.62 16.68 11.45
CA GLY A 125 -2.04 16.96 11.26
C GLY A 125 -2.52 16.89 9.82
N LYS A 126 -1.75 16.25 8.91
CA LYS A 126 -2.07 16.10 7.49
C LYS A 126 -2.71 14.75 7.22
N ASP A 127 -3.66 14.72 6.28
CA ASP A 127 -4.26 13.49 5.77
C ASP A 127 -3.38 12.90 4.65
N VAL A 128 -3.43 11.58 4.43
CA VAL A 128 -2.42 10.88 3.61
C VAL A 128 -3.06 9.93 2.62
N TYR A 129 -2.64 10.03 1.36
CA TYR A 129 -2.73 8.96 0.38
C TYR A 129 -1.33 8.38 0.19
N VAL A 130 -1.13 7.12 0.55
CA VAL A 130 0.17 6.44 0.38
C VAL A 130 0.08 5.36 -0.67
N GLU A 131 1.02 5.34 -1.63
CA GLU A 131 1.12 4.28 -2.61
C GLU A 131 1.45 2.92 -1.96
N LYS A 132 1.13 1.88 -2.70
CA LYS A 132 1.37 0.49 -2.32
C LYS A 132 2.86 0.09 -2.50
N PRO A 133 3.36 -0.81 -1.65
CA PRO A 133 2.84 -1.20 -0.34
C PRO A 133 2.95 -0.05 0.64
N MET A 134 2.01 0.08 1.57
CA MET A 134 2.01 1.22 2.50
C MET A 134 3.19 1.20 3.48
N SER A 135 3.86 0.07 3.63
CA SER A 135 5.00 -0.12 4.53
C SER A 135 6.07 -1.00 3.90
N HIS A 136 7.29 -0.89 4.38
CA HIS A 136 8.43 -1.70 3.95
C HIS A 136 8.59 -2.98 4.80
N ASN A 137 8.04 -3.00 6.01
CA ASN A 137 8.02 -4.13 6.93
C ASN A 137 6.76 -4.12 7.82
N ILE A 138 6.58 -5.18 8.62
CA ILE A 138 5.37 -5.41 9.44
C ILE A 138 5.25 -4.35 10.53
N HIS A 139 6.34 -4.05 11.24
CA HIS A 139 6.36 -3.02 12.30
C HIS A 139 5.90 -1.65 11.76
N GLU A 140 6.42 -1.24 10.62
CA GLU A 140 6.03 0.02 9.97
C GLU A 140 4.53 0.12 9.70
N GLY A 141 3.94 -0.96 9.15
CA GLY A 141 2.51 -1.01 8.87
C GLY A 141 1.67 -0.86 10.14
N ARG A 142 2.08 -1.50 11.24
CA ARG A 142 1.45 -1.33 12.55
C ARG A 142 1.57 0.10 13.06
N GLN A 143 2.73 0.75 12.90
CA GLN A 143 2.91 2.14 13.33
C GLN A 143 2.07 3.13 12.52
N ILE A 144 1.82 2.86 11.24
CA ILE A 144 0.88 3.67 10.43
C ILE A 144 -0.54 3.60 11.01
N ILE A 145 -1.04 2.39 11.32
CA ILE A 145 -2.37 2.23 11.95
C ILE A 145 -2.46 3.03 13.24
N ASN A 146 -1.46 2.87 14.10
CA ASN A 146 -1.40 3.57 15.38
C ASN A 146 -1.35 5.09 15.21
N ALA A 147 -0.60 5.59 14.22
CA ALA A 147 -0.53 7.02 13.89
C ALA A 147 -1.87 7.55 13.39
N ALA A 148 -2.50 6.87 12.42
CA ALA A 148 -3.78 7.27 11.87
C ALA A 148 -4.84 7.40 12.98
N GLN A 149 -4.90 6.41 13.88
CA GLN A 149 -5.84 6.40 15.01
C GLN A 149 -5.53 7.50 16.05
N LYS A 150 -4.26 7.58 16.48
CA LYS A 150 -3.83 8.52 17.53
C LYS A 150 -4.06 9.97 17.14
N TYR A 151 -3.74 10.31 15.88
CA TYR A 151 -3.82 11.68 15.39
C TYR A 151 -5.14 11.98 14.65
N GLY A 152 -6.06 10.99 14.54
CA GLY A 152 -7.36 11.15 13.88
C GLY A 152 -7.22 11.54 12.41
N ARG A 153 -6.26 10.95 11.67
CA ARG A 153 -6.01 11.27 10.27
C ARG A 153 -6.63 10.26 9.32
N ILE A 154 -7.07 10.74 8.18
CA ILE A 154 -7.49 9.91 7.06
C ILE A 154 -6.23 9.39 6.37
N VAL A 155 -6.03 8.08 6.38
CA VAL A 155 -4.92 7.42 5.67
C VAL A 155 -5.51 6.45 4.66
N HIS A 156 -5.27 6.70 3.38
CA HIS A 156 -5.72 5.86 2.26
C HIS A 156 -4.55 5.14 1.61
N HIS A 157 -4.73 3.86 1.32
CA HIS A 157 -3.75 3.00 0.64
C HIS A 157 -4.03 2.92 -0.86
N GLY A 158 -3.01 3.06 -1.67
CA GLY A 158 -3.07 3.12 -3.14
C GLY A 158 -3.40 1.81 -3.85
N THR A 159 -4.36 1.03 -3.36
CA THR A 159 -4.91 -0.17 -4.03
C THR A 159 -6.15 0.18 -4.84
N GLN A 160 -5.96 0.66 -6.07
CA GLN A 160 -7.03 1.19 -6.93
C GLN A 160 -8.13 0.17 -7.24
N SER A 161 -7.81 -1.12 -7.27
CA SER A 161 -8.77 -2.21 -7.52
C SER A 161 -9.94 -2.24 -6.53
N ARG A 162 -9.74 -1.76 -5.30
CA ARG A 162 -10.79 -1.64 -4.27
C ARG A 162 -11.87 -0.60 -4.63
N ALA A 163 -11.61 0.30 -5.57
CA ALA A 163 -12.60 1.26 -6.08
C ALA A 163 -13.37 0.74 -7.30
N ASN A 164 -13.00 -0.41 -7.87
CA ASN A 164 -13.65 -0.97 -9.06
C ASN A 164 -15.05 -1.50 -8.73
N PRO A 165 -16.14 -0.97 -9.33
CA PRO A 165 -17.51 -1.36 -9.01
C PRO A 165 -17.81 -2.84 -9.21
N THR A 166 -17.22 -3.44 -10.26
CA THR A 166 -17.38 -4.88 -10.56
C THR A 166 -16.75 -5.73 -9.46
N LEU A 167 -15.50 -5.43 -9.07
CA LEU A 167 -14.84 -6.15 -7.99
C LEU A 167 -15.56 -5.97 -6.64
N ILE A 168 -16.07 -4.78 -6.34
CA ILE A 168 -16.84 -4.52 -5.12
C ILE A 168 -18.07 -5.43 -5.07
N ARG A 169 -18.84 -5.53 -6.18
CA ARG A 169 -19.98 -6.42 -6.30
C ARG A 169 -19.57 -7.87 -6.14
N ASP A 170 -18.56 -8.29 -6.89
CA ASP A 170 -18.14 -9.69 -6.96
C ASP A 170 -17.59 -10.19 -5.61
N MET A 171 -16.84 -9.36 -4.88
CA MET A 171 -16.40 -9.69 -3.52
C MET A 171 -17.59 -9.80 -2.54
N LYS A 172 -18.62 -8.96 -2.65
CA LYS A 172 -19.84 -9.11 -1.86
C LYS A 172 -20.55 -10.43 -2.14
N LEU A 173 -20.61 -10.84 -3.42
CA LEU A 173 -21.21 -12.13 -3.80
C LEU A 173 -20.39 -13.32 -3.28
N ILE A 174 -19.06 -13.25 -3.31
CA ILE A 174 -18.18 -14.25 -2.69
C ILE A 174 -18.49 -14.36 -1.20
N HIS A 175 -18.52 -13.23 -0.49
CA HIS A 175 -18.79 -13.21 0.95
C HIS A 175 -20.22 -13.64 1.31
N SER A 176 -21.20 -13.52 0.40
CA SER A 176 -22.55 -14.06 0.57
C SER A 176 -22.65 -15.54 0.29
N GLY A 177 -21.56 -16.19 -0.15
CA GLY A 177 -21.50 -17.65 -0.36
C GLY A 177 -21.96 -18.13 -1.73
N ILE A 178 -21.94 -17.31 -2.78
CA ILE A 178 -22.33 -17.70 -4.14
C ILE A 178 -21.55 -18.92 -4.67
N ILE A 179 -20.28 -19.08 -4.23
CA ILE A 179 -19.43 -20.24 -4.54
C ILE A 179 -19.23 -21.18 -3.33
N GLY A 180 -20.02 -21.01 -2.27
CA GLY A 180 -19.85 -21.72 -1.00
C GLY A 180 -18.75 -21.11 -0.12
N GLU A 181 -18.25 -21.89 0.84
CA GLU A 181 -17.13 -21.49 1.70
C GLU A 181 -15.83 -21.50 0.91
N ILE A 182 -15.00 -20.46 1.07
CA ILE A 182 -13.70 -20.36 0.41
C ILE A 182 -12.74 -21.38 1.02
N VAL A 183 -12.17 -22.22 0.18
CA VAL A 183 -11.14 -23.20 0.55
C VAL A 183 -9.74 -22.77 0.05
N GLU A 184 -9.69 -22.06 -1.09
CA GLU A 184 -8.47 -21.48 -1.61
C GLU A 184 -8.75 -20.12 -2.26
N SER A 185 -7.88 -19.12 -1.94
CA SER A 185 -7.74 -17.90 -2.72
C SER A 185 -6.40 -17.93 -3.42
N ARG A 186 -6.35 -17.46 -4.67
CA ARG A 186 -5.12 -17.48 -5.46
C ARG A 186 -4.87 -16.12 -6.10
N GLY A 187 -3.62 -15.66 -6.02
CA GLY A 187 -3.16 -14.48 -6.72
C GLY A 187 -1.87 -14.77 -7.49
N TRP A 188 -1.66 -14.09 -8.61
CA TRP A 188 -0.41 -14.23 -9.36
C TRP A 188 -0.02 -12.95 -10.10
N VAL A 189 1.29 -12.85 -10.34
CA VAL A 189 1.92 -11.82 -11.17
C VAL A 189 2.94 -12.49 -12.08
N TYR A 190 2.59 -12.70 -13.34
CA TYR A 190 3.43 -13.31 -14.35
C TYR A 190 3.71 -12.29 -15.44
N LYS A 191 4.87 -11.68 -15.43
CA LYS A 191 5.20 -10.53 -16.30
C LYS A 191 5.73 -10.91 -17.69
N ASN A 192 5.69 -12.19 -18.08
CA ASN A 192 6.02 -12.66 -19.44
C ASN A 192 7.34 -12.10 -20.00
N GLY A 193 8.38 -11.99 -19.16
CA GLY A 193 9.65 -11.42 -19.58
C GLY A 193 9.68 -9.89 -19.70
N ASN A 194 8.59 -9.19 -19.33
CA ASN A 194 8.53 -7.71 -19.35
C ASN A 194 9.39 -7.05 -18.26
N ARG A 195 10.09 -7.83 -17.41
CA ARG A 195 11.06 -7.35 -16.43
C ARG A 195 12.46 -7.73 -16.89
N ALA A 196 13.09 -6.84 -17.62
CA ALA A 196 14.48 -7.01 -18.03
C ALA A 196 15.43 -6.98 -16.82
N PRO A 197 16.64 -7.57 -16.92
CA PRO A 197 17.68 -7.42 -15.91
C PRO A 197 17.91 -5.94 -15.56
N ILE A 198 18.12 -5.64 -14.28
CA ILE A 198 18.32 -4.25 -13.83
C ILE A 198 19.72 -3.71 -14.10
N GLY A 199 20.64 -4.59 -14.44
CA GLY A 199 22.05 -4.29 -14.68
C GLY A 199 22.92 -4.47 -13.46
N ARG A 200 24.20 -4.16 -13.62
CA ARG A 200 25.22 -4.21 -12.57
C ARG A 200 25.69 -2.80 -12.23
N GLY A 201 26.10 -2.60 -10.99
CA GLY A 201 26.54 -1.32 -10.51
C GLY A 201 27.91 -1.35 -9.81
N ARG A 202 28.49 -0.18 -9.69
CA ARG A 202 29.65 0.07 -8.82
C ARG A 202 29.53 1.43 -8.14
N PRO A 203 30.17 1.65 -7.02
CA PRO A 203 30.22 2.97 -6.40
C PRO A 203 30.68 4.05 -7.41
N GLY A 204 30.02 5.19 -7.39
CA GLY A 204 30.30 6.28 -8.28
C GLY A 204 29.76 7.61 -7.76
N PRO A 205 30.02 8.73 -8.47
CA PRO A 205 29.57 10.04 -8.05
C PRO A 205 28.04 10.15 -8.07
N VAL A 206 27.50 10.82 -7.08
CA VAL A 206 26.07 11.19 -7.06
C VAL A 206 25.87 12.31 -8.09
N PRO A 207 24.84 12.21 -8.97
CA PRO A 207 24.49 13.32 -9.85
C PRO A 207 24.12 14.58 -9.07
N GLU A 208 24.53 15.76 -9.53
CA GLU A 208 24.31 17.05 -8.84
C GLU A 208 22.83 17.36 -8.59
N TYR A 209 21.94 16.88 -9.47
CA TYR A 209 20.50 17.09 -9.34
C TYR A 209 19.84 16.21 -8.28
N LEU A 210 20.49 15.14 -7.79
CA LEU A 210 19.93 14.16 -6.86
C LEU A 210 20.50 14.35 -5.45
N ASP A 211 19.64 14.52 -4.45
CA ASP A 211 20.03 14.39 -3.04
C ASP A 211 19.98 12.91 -2.61
N TRP A 212 21.13 12.23 -2.71
CA TRP A 212 21.23 10.82 -2.37
C TRP A 212 21.01 10.56 -0.88
N THR A 213 21.39 11.46 -0.02
CA THR A 213 21.20 11.35 1.43
C THR A 213 19.71 11.36 1.80
N LEU A 214 18.94 12.28 1.23
CA LEU A 214 17.48 12.32 1.42
C LEU A 214 16.79 11.19 0.66
N TRP A 215 17.31 10.75 -0.50
CA TRP A 215 16.75 9.62 -1.21
C TRP A 215 16.81 8.33 -0.38
N GLN A 216 17.95 8.05 0.28
CA GLN A 216 18.12 6.89 1.16
C GLN A 216 17.22 6.96 2.40
N GLY A 217 17.01 8.15 2.96
CA GLY A 217 16.11 8.35 4.10
C GLY A 217 16.30 7.34 5.23
N PRO A 218 15.28 6.54 5.56
CA PRO A 218 15.33 5.56 6.65
C PRO A 218 16.17 4.31 6.37
N ALA A 219 16.57 4.08 5.11
CA ALA A 219 17.45 2.97 4.77
C ALA A 219 18.86 3.17 5.34
N PRO A 220 19.61 2.10 5.64
CA PRO A 220 21.02 2.18 6.01
C PRO A 220 21.83 2.98 4.98
N GLU A 221 22.83 3.70 5.46
CA GLU A 221 23.69 4.48 4.58
C GLU A 221 24.50 3.57 3.65
N ALA A 222 24.46 3.86 2.36
CA ALA A 222 25.18 3.14 1.32
C ALA A 222 25.68 4.10 0.24
N PRO A 223 26.80 3.79 -0.42
CA PRO A 223 27.29 4.59 -1.53
C PRO A 223 26.28 4.58 -2.70
N TYR A 224 26.26 5.66 -3.46
CA TYR A 224 25.55 5.69 -4.73
C TYR A 224 26.24 4.76 -5.73
N HIS A 225 25.45 3.96 -6.47
CA HIS A 225 25.96 3.07 -7.51
C HIS A 225 25.51 3.57 -8.89
N ILE A 226 26.48 3.84 -9.75
CA ILE A 226 26.24 4.04 -11.18
C ILE A 226 25.96 2.69 -11.83
N ASN A 227 25.05 2.67 -12.81
CA ASN A 227 24.80 1.45 -13.59
C ASN A 227 25.89 1.29 -14.65
N THR A 228 26.54 0.13 -14.71
CA THR A 228 27.69 -0.11 -15.61
C THR A 228 27.31 -0.90 -16.87
N THR A 229 26.11 -1.46 -16.91
CA THR A 229 25.67 -2.35 -17.99
C THR A 229 24.43 -1.84 -18.72
N ARG A 230 23.80 -0.78 -18.21
CA ARG A 230 22.60 -0.17 -18.82
C ARG A 230 22.73 1.35 -18.78
N ASP A 231 22.19 1.99 -19.82
CA ASP A 231 22.11 3.45 -19.88
C ASP A 231 21.00 3.95 -18.94
N LYS A 232 21.36 4.10 -17.67
CA LYS A 232 20.51 4.61 -16.59
C LYS A 232 21.32 5.49 -15.66
N PRO A 233 20.69 6.49 -15.01
CA PRO A 233 21.39 7.41 -14.12
C PRO A 233 22.03 6.71 -12.91
N GLY A 234 21.49 5.58 -12.49
CA GLY A 234 22.02 4.80 -11.38
C GLY A 234 21.41 3.40 -11.31
N LEU A 235 21.99 2.56 -10.45
CA LEU A 235 21.54 1.18 -10.29
C LEU A 235 20.16 1.11 -9.59
N HIS A 236 19.91 1.97 -8.61
CA HIS A 236 18.68 1.96 -7.81
C HIS A 236 17.64 2.96 -8.33
N VAL A 237 18.07 4.11 -8.78
CA VAL A 237 17.16 5.18 -9.21
C VAL A 237 16.85 5.07 -10.72
N HIS A 238 15.60 5.32 -11.16
CA HIS A 238 14.47 5.74 -10.30
C HIS A 238 13.46 4.61 -10.09
N TYR A 239 13.67 3.41 -10.62
CA TYR A 239 12.70 2.31 -10.59
C TYR A 239 13.26 1.02 -9.98
N ASP A 240 14.53 0.71 -10.25
CA ASP A 240 15.09 -0.62 -9.95
C ASP A 240 15.33 -0.89 -8.46
N TRP A 241 15.15 0.14 -7.60
CA TRP A 241 15.14 0.02 -6.16
C TRP A 241 14.14 -1.05 -5.64
N HIS A 242 13.10 -1.36 -6.38
CA HIS A 242 12.14 -2.41 -6.05
C HIS A 242 12.80 -3.77 -5.77
N TYR A 243 13.95 -4.04 -6.41
CA TYR A 243 14.63 -5.32 -6.39
C TYR A 243 15.78 -5.40 -5.40
N PHE A 244 15.90 -4.42 -4.50
CA PHE A 244 16.87 -4.38 -3.40
C PHE A 244 16.14 -4.40 -2.05
N TRP A 245 16.54 -5.31 -1.14
CA TRP A 245 15.88 -5.47 0.15
C TRP A 245 15.89 -4.21 1.02
N GLU A 246 16.86 -3.32 0.81
CA GLU A 246 16.97 -2.07 1.58
C GLU A 246 15.94 -1.02 1.17
N TYR A 247 15.41 -1.10 -0.05
CA TYR A 247 14.56 -0.04 -0.61
C TYR A 247 13.18 -0.51 -1.03
N GLY A 248 13.05 -1.79 -1.39
CA GLY A 248 11.83 -2.38 -1.94
C GLY A 248 11.53 -3.77 -1.41
N ASN A 249 10.43 -4.34 -1.87
CA ASN A 249 9.89 -5.61 -1.43
C ASN A 249 9.81 -6.65 -2.57
N GLY A 250 10.57 -6.45 -3.66
CA GLY A 250 10.51 -7.30 -4.83
C GLY A 250 9.18 -7.24 -5.58
N GLU A 251 8.96 -8.16 -6.51
CA GLU A 251 7.75 -8.15 -7.32
C GLU A 251 6.49 -8.50 -6.52
N ILE A 252 6.58 -9.33 -5.47
CA ILE A 252 5.46 -9.62 -4.57
C ILE A 252 4.93 -8.35 -3.88
N GLY A 253 5.81 -7.41 -3.52
CA GLY A 253 5.44 -6.12 -2.93
C GLY A 253 5.25 -5.00 -3.97
N ASN A 254 5.68 -5.19 -5.22
CA ASN A 254 5.50 -4.21 -6.29
C ASN A 254 4.13 -4.40 -6.99
N GLN A 255 4.06 -5.18 -8.07
CA GLN A 255 2.78 -5.49 -8.70
C GLN A 255 1.97 -6.47 -7.86
N GLY A 256 2.65 -7.40 -7.18
CA GLY A 256 2.01 -8.46 -6.43
C GLY A 256 1.08 -8.00 -5.32
N VAL A 257 1.36 -6.88 -4.68
CA VAL A 257 0.50 -6.37 -3.59
C VAL A 257 -0.91 -6.01 -4.06
N HIS A 258 -1.13 -5.66 -5.33
CA HIS A 258 -2.48 -5.45 -5.88
C HIS A 258 -3.29 -6.75 -5.90
N GLN A 259 -2.68 -7.84 -6.39
CA GLN A 259 -3.32 -9.16 -6.43
C GLN A 259 -3.39 -9.78 -5.03
N MET A 260 -2.39 -9.54 -4.16
CA MET A 260 -2.44 -9.95 -2.76
C MET A 260 -3.60 -9.29 -2.03
N ASP A 261 -3.83 -8.00 -2.26
CA ASP A 261 -4.95 -7.26 -1.65
C ASP A 261 -6.30 -7.83 -2.09
N ILE A 262 -6.49 -8.13 -3.37
CA ILE A 262 -7.70 -8.78 -3.88
C ILE A 262 -7.86 -10.18 -3.26
N ALA A 263 -6.77 -10.97 -3.21
CA ALA A 263 -6.78 -12.32 -2.63
C ALA A 263 -7.17 -12.28 -1.15
N CYS A 264 -6.57 -11.40 -0.36
CA CYS A 264 -6.91 -11.19 1.06
C CYS A 264 -8.36 -10.72 1.22
N TRP A 265 -8.82 -9.82 0.35
CA TRP A 265 -10.20 -9.30 0.39
C TRP A 265 -11.23 -10.40 0.19
N GLY A 266 -11.10 -11.21 -0.86
CA GLY A 266 -12.02 -12.32 -1.11
C GLY A 266 -11.88 -13.44 -0.08
N HIS A 267 -10.66 -13.74 0.39
CA HIS A 267 -10.42 -14.78 1.41
C HIS A 267 -11.04 -14.44 2.76
N ASN A 268 -10.91 -13.19 3.17
CA ASN A 268 -11.50 -12.62 4.39
C ASN A 268 -11.21 -13.41 5.70
N ARG A 269 -9.96 -13.84 5.89
CA ARG A 269 -9.51 -14.59 7.10
C ARG A 269 -8.45 -13.86 7.92
N GLY A 270 -8.17 -12.58 7.58
CA GLY A 270 -7.12 -11.80 8.26
C GLY A 270 -5.72 -12.34 8.00
N MET A 271 -4.89 -12.41 9.05
CA MET A 271 -3.49 -12.84 8.95
C MET A 271 -3.36 -14.37 8.99
N PRO A 272 -2.37 -14.95 8.28
CA PRO A 272 -2.13 -16.40 8.26
C PRO A 272 -1.42 -16.88 9.52
N LEU A 273 -1.51 -18.20 9.81
CA LEU A 273 -0.80 -18.85 10.91
C LEU A 273 0.55 -19.46 10.47
N ARG A 274 0.64 -19.94 9.23
CA ARG A 274 1.85 -20.56 8.69
C ARG A 274 2.08 -20.11 7.26
N ILE A 275 3.34 -19.84 6.95
CA ILE A 275 3.76 -19.36 5.64
C ILE A 275 4.90 -20.23 5.13
N HIS A 276 4.79 -20.69 3.88
CA HIS A 276 5.87 -21.32 3.15
C HIS A 276 6.13 -20.56 1.85
N SER A 277 7.40 -20.31 1.55
CA SER A 277 7.78 -19.60 0.34
C SER A 277 9.09 -20.11 -0.21
N ALA A 278 9.12 -20.38 -1.52
CA ALA A 278 10.31 -20.84 -2.24
C ALA A 278 10.42 -20.12 -3.59
N GLY A 279 11.63 -20.06 -4.13
CA GLY A 279 11.89 -19.39 -5.39
C GLY A 279 13.35 -19.00 -5.58
N GLY A 280 13.57 -17.99 -6.41
CA GLY A 280 14.91 -17.48 -6.68
C GLY A 280 14.92 -16.38 -7.73
N ARG A 281 16.13 -15.90 -8.05
CA ARG A 281 16.37 -14.98 -9.14
C ARG A 281 17.06 -15.73 -10.27
N PHE A 282 16.29 -16.10 -11.29
CA PHE A 282 16.70 -17.00 -12.37
C PHE A 282 16.77 -16.25 -13.71
N GLY A 283 17.71 -16.64 -14.56
CA GLY A 283 17.81 -16.12 -15.93
C GLY A 283 18.10 -14.63 -16.05
N MET A 284 18.60 -14.00 -14.95
CA MET A 284 18.98 -12.59 -14.91
C MET A 284 20.40 -12.44 -14.43
N ASP A 285 21.26 -11.85 -15.26
CA ASP A 285 22.63 -11.46 -14.91
C ASP A 285 22.65 -10.01 -14.47
N ASP A 286 22.34 -9.76 -13.19
CA ASP A 286 22.24 -8.43 -12.59
C ASP A 286 22.48 -8.46 -11.07
N ASP A 287 22.49 -7.29 -10.43
CA ASP A 287 22.69 -7.12 -8.99
C ASP A 287 21.39 -7.16 -8.17
N GLY A 288 20.26 -7.49 -8.78
CA GLY A 288 18.98 -7.58 -8.06
C GLY A 288 19.00 -8.69 -7.01
N GLN A 289 18.44 -8.42 -5.85
CA GLN A 289 18.48 -9.27 -4.66
C GLN A 289 17.19 -10.06 -4.46
N THR A 290 16.05 -9.52 -4.92
CA THR A 290 14.75 -10.14 -4.69
C THR A 290 14.44 -11.22 -5.74
N PRO A 291 13.65 -12.25 -5.40
CA PRO A 291 13.29 -13.28 -6.36
C PRO A 291 12.49 -12.71 -7.53
N ASN A 292 12.73 -13.24 -8.73
CA ASN A 292 11.90 -13.00 -9.89
C ASN A 292 10.93 -14.16 -10.18
N THR A 293 11.11 -15.26 -9.46
CA THR A 293 10.19 -16.40 -9.43
C THR A 293 10.02 -16.81 -7.98
N GLN A 294 8.78 -16.80 -7.48
CA GLN A 294 8.45 -17.09 -6.09
C GLN A 294 7.06 -17.72 -6.01
N ALA A 295 6.96 -18.81 -5.28
CA ALA A 295 5.69 -19.45 -4.93
C ALA A 295 5.52 -19.41 -3.41
N THR A 296 4.38 -18.89 -2.96
CA THR A 296 4.09 -18.72 -1.54
C THR A 296 2.73 -19.29 -1.19
N THR A 297 2.66 -20.02 -0.07
CA THR A 297 1.41 -20.53 0.50
C THR A 297 1.24 -19.99 1.92
N PHE A 298 0.05 -19.48 2.20
CA PHE A 298 -0.40 -19.01 3.49
C PHE A 298 -1.50 -19.94 3.99
N SER A 299 -1.39 -20.45 5.21
CA SER A 299 -2.36 -21.37 5.82
C SER A 299 -3.06 -20.71 7.00
N TYR A 300 -4.36 -20.92 7.10
CA TYR A 300 -5.23 -20.32 8.12
C TYR A 300 -5.77 -21.35 9.11
N GLY A 301 -6.37 -20.87 10.20
CA GLY A 301 -6.83 -21.73 11.30
C GLY A 301 -8.00 -22.63 10.95
N ASP A 302 -8.78 -22.31 9.93
CA ASP A 302 -9.89 -23.12 9.41
C ASP A 302 -9.47 -24.15 8.36
N GLY A 303 -8.16 -24.24 8.07
CA GLY A 303 -7.59 -25.15 7.06
C GLY A 303 -7.60 -24.60 5.64
N SER A 304 -8.23 -23.41 5.40
CA SER A 304 -8.16 -22.75 4.09
C SER A 304 -6.76 -22.23 3.79
N ILE A 305 -6.48 -22.00 2.51
CA ILE A 305 -5.17 -21.50 2.06
C ILE A 305 -5.31 -20.30 1.12
N LEU A 306 -4.26 -19.47 1.11
CA LEU A 306 -4.03 -18.49 0.06
C LEU A 306 -2.73 -18.85 -0.63
N THR A 307 -2.74 -18.97 -1.96
CA THR A 307 -1.54 -19.24 -2.76
C THR A 307 -1.20 -18.01 -3.60
N PHE A 308 0.11 -17.72 -3.73
CA PHE A 308 0.58 -16.57 -4.47
C PHE A 308 1.79 -16.89 -5.34
N GLY A 309 1.71 -16.57 -6.62
CA GLY A 309 2.78 -16.81 -7.59
C GLY A 309 3.37 -15.53 -8.16
N VAL A 310 4.70 -15.43 -8.17
CA VAL A 310 5.47 -14.43 -8.94
C VAL A 310 6.26 -15.14 -10.02
N ARG A 311 6.25 -14.63 -11.25
CA ARG A 311 7.08 -15.14 -12.34
C ARG A 311 7.35 -14.03 -13.37
N ASN A 312 8.60 -13.61 -13.48
CA ASN A 312 9.02 -12.58 -14.42
C ASN A 312 9.71 -13.15 -15.67
N LEU A 313 9.82 -14.46 -15.74
CA LEU A 313 10.26 -15.19 -16.95
C LEU A 313 9.07 -15.43 -17.89
N GLY A 314 9.34 -15.85 -19.13
CA GLY A 314 8.30 -16.24 -20.09
C GLY A 314 7.31 -17.23 -19.47
N SER A 315 6.03 -17.00 -19.64
CA SER A 315 4.96 -17.74 -18.98
C SER A 315 3.70 -17.79 -19.85
N TYR A 316 2.78 -18.67 -19.49
CA TYR A 316 1.44 -18.73 -20.05
C TYR A 316 0.41 -18.26 -19.04
N GLN A 317 -0.78 -17.92 -19.50
CA GLN A 317 -1.89 -17.47 -18.65
C GLN A 317 -2.46 -18.64 -17.85
N GLU A 318 -2.79 -18.41 -16.59
CA GLU A 318 -3.50 -19.38 -15.75
C GLU A 318 -5.00 -19.07 -15.74
N LEU A 319 -5.84 -20.12 -15.83
CA LEU A 319 -7.30 -20.03 -15.72
C LEU A 319 -7.93 -18.95 -16.62
N ASP A 320 -7.39 -18.74 -17.82
CA ASP A 320 -7.80 -17.66 -18.72
C ASP A 320 -7.68 -16.23 -18.10
N GLY A 321 -7.05 -16.10 -16.95
CA GLY A 321 -6.69 -14.80 -16.35
C GLY A 321 -5.52 -14.18 -17.10
N GLY A 322 -5.35 -12.85 -16.99
CA GLY A 322 -4.21 -12.14 -17.60
C GLY A 322 -2.87 -12.44 -16.89
N ASP A 323 -1.83 -11.72 -17.27
CA ASP A 323 -0.49 -11.77 -16.67
C ASP A 323 -0.51 -11.55 -15.15
N SER A 324 -1.53 -10.87 -14.64
CA SER A 324 -1.75 -10.64 -13.21
C SER A 324 -3.25 -10.73 -12.93
N SER A 325 -3.67 -11.65 -12.07
CA SER A 325 -5.08 -11.84 -11.75
C SER A 325 -5.26 -12.60 -10.42
N ASN A 326 -6.52 -12.92 -10.12
CA ASN A 326 -6.94 -13.67 -8.95
C ASN A 326 -8.02 -14.70 -9.30
N SER A 327 -8.09 -15.77 -8.52
CA SER A 327 -9.17 -16.73 -8.51
C SER A 327 -9.49 -17.16 -7.08
N PHE A 328 -10.73 -17.61 -6.89
CA PHE A 328 -11.25 -18.06 -5.59
C PHE A 328 -11.98 -19.37 -5.78
N PHE A 329 -11.64 -20.38 -5.00
CA PHE A 329 -12.22 -21.70 -5.04
C PHE A 329 -13.01 -21.93 -3.75
N GLY A 330 -14.29 -22.18 -3.90
CA GLY A 330 -15.20 -22.46 -2.80
C GLY A 330 -15.71 -23.89 -2.86
N THR A 331 -16.53 -24.30 -1.89
CA THR A 331 -17.10 -25.64 -1.80
C THR A 331 -18.17 -25.96 -2.87
N LYS A 332 -18.74 -24.93 -3.53
CA LYS A 332 -19.81 -25.08 -4.54
C LYS A 332 -19.41 -24.62 -5.94
N GLY A 333 -18.29 -23.93 -6.09
CA GLY A 333 -17.85 -23.38 -7.35
C GLY A 333 -16.60 -22.51 -7.21
N PHE A 334 -16.27 -21.78 -8.26
CA PHE A 334 -15.11 -20.91 -8.27
C PHE A 334 -15.39 -19.59 -9.02
N TYR A 335 -14.56 -18.60 -8.72
CA TYR A 335 -14.59 -17.29 -9.36
C TYR A 335 -13.22 -16.95 -9.94
N VAL A 336 -13.20 -16.40 -11.15
CA VAL A 336 -11.98 -15.83 -11.76
C VAL A 336 -12.24 -14.36 -12.08
N VAL A 337 -11.37 -13.49 -11.58
CA VAL A 337 -11.48 -12.04 -11.77
C VAL A 337 -11.55 -11.71 -13.26
N GLY A 338 -12.58 -10.95 -13.65
CA GLY A 338 -12.81 -10.55 -15.04
C GLY A 338 -13.43 -11.63 -15.95
N LYS A 339 -13.69 -12.84 -15.42
CA LYS A 339 -14.33 -13.95 -16.17
C LYS A 339 -15.69 -14.36 -15.59
N GLY A 340 -15.89 -14.26 -14.25
CA GLY A 340 -17.15 -14.53 -13.60
C GLY A 340 -17.12 -15.75 -12.67
N PHE A 341 -18.32 -16.20 -12.29
CA PHE A 341 -18.56 -17.28 -11.35
C PHE A 341 -18.93 -18.55 -12.10
N PHE A 342 -18.44 -19.71 -11.63
CA PHE A 342 -18.62 -21.01 -12.28
C PHE A 342 -18.90 -22.11 -11.25
N THR A 343 -19.74 -23.10 -11.63
CA THR A 343 -19.92 -24.34 -10.87
C THR A 343 -18.87 -25.38 -11.26
N TYR A 344 -18.62 -26.33 -10.35
CA TYR A 344 -17.87 -27.55 -10.68
C TYR A 344 -18.77 -28.52 -11.42
N LYS A 345 -18.29 -29.11 -12.53
CA LYS A 345 -18.93 -30.23 -13.19
C LYS A 345 -18.20 -31.52 -12.84
N GLN A 346 -18.93 -32.43 -12.14
CA GLN A 346 -18.34 -33.68 -11.69
C GLN A 346 -17.91 -34.56 -12.88
N GLY A 347 -16.66 -35.07 -12.84
CA GLY A 347 -16.13 -35.98 -13.85
C GLY A 347 -15.70 -35.38 -15.17
N LYS A 348 -15.75 -34.02 -15.30
CA LYS A 348 -15.38 -33.32 -16.54
C LYS A 348 -14.51 -32.11 -16.24
N MET A 349 -13.22 -32.32 -16.18
CA MET A 349 -12.23 -31.34 -15.71
C MET A 349 -12.19 -30.01 -16.52
N HIS A 350 -12.70 -29.99 -17.75
CA HIS A 350 -12.70 -28.81 -18.62
C HIS A 350 -14.08 -28.18 -18.85
N GLU A 351 -15.15 -28.79 -18.33
CA GLU A 351 -16.49 -28.24 -18.45
C GLU A 351 -16.82 -27.44 -17.22
N ARG A 352 -17.19 -26.18 -17.43
CA ARG A 352 -17.66 -25.26 -16.41
C ARG A 352 -18.99 -24.65 -16.84
N GLU A 353 -19.89 -24.44 -15.90
CA GLU A 353 -21.15 -23.77 -16.12
C GLU A 353 -21.14 -22.44 -15.36
N ALA A 354 -21.52 -21.37 -16.04
CA ALA A 354 -21.56 -20.04 -15.44
C ALA A 354 -22.66 -19.98 -14.37
N ILE A 355 -22.33 -19.42 -13.21
CA ILE A 355 -23.33 -19.02 -12.22
C ILE A 355 -23.81 -17.62 -12.58
N ALA A 356 -25.13 -17.48 -12.75
CA ALA A 356 -25.72 -16.18 -13.05
C ALA A 356 -25.55 -15.21 -11.87
N ILE A 357 -25.17 -13.98 -12.17
CA ILE A 357 -25.12 -12.90 -11.17
C ILE A 357 -26.57 -12.50 -10.86
N PRO A 358 -26.98 -12.44 -9.58
CA PRO A 358 -28.33 -12.02 -9.19
C PRO A 358 -28.67 -10.61 -9.74
N ALA A 359 -29.89 -10.44 -10.25
CA ALA A 359 -30.33 -9.18 -10.85
C ALA A 359 -30.39 -8.03 -9.82
N ASP A 360 -30.50 -8.34 -8.54
CA ASP A 360 -30.49 -7.41 -7.41
C ASP A 360 -29.10 -7.11 -6.85
N ALA A 361 -28.03 -7.56 -7.54
CA ALA A 361 -26.65 -7.24 -7.22
C ALA A 361 -26.11 -6.08 -8.11
N PRO A 362 -26.45 -4.80 -7.82
CA PRO A 362 -26.12 -3.68 -8.67
C PRO A 362 -24.65 -3.32 -8.59
N LEU A 363 -24.14 -2.74 -9.67
CA LEU A 363 -22.87 -2.01 -9.66
C LEU A 363 -23.08 -0.67 -8.94
N VAL A 364 -22.20 -0.37 -7.97
CA VAL A 364 -22.22 0.92 -7.25
C VAL A 364 -20.93 1.64 -7.54
N ASP A 365 -21.01 2.62 -8.43
CA ASP A 365 -19.91 3.56 -8.65
C ASP A 365 -19.93 4.63 -7.55
N LYS A 366 -18.80 4.76 -6.85
CA LYS A 366 -18.60 5.78 -5.80
C LYS A 366 -17.48 6.76 -6.16
N GLY A 367 -17.12 6.84 -7.43
CA GLY A 367 -15.99 7.63 -7.91
C GLY A 367 -14.64 6.93 -7.76
N ASP A 368 -13.62 7.58 -8.31
CA ASP A 368 -12.25 7.09 -8.27
C ASP A 368 -11.62 7.20 -6.85
N VAL A 369 -10.39 6.70 -6.72
CA VAL A 369 -9.70 6.66 -5.43
C VAL A 369 -9.42 8.04 -4.84
N PHE A 370 -9.15 9.06 -5.67
CA PHE A 370 -8.88 10.41 -5.17
C PHE A 370 -10.16 11.15 -4.80
N GLN A 371 -11.25 10.98 -5.57
CA GLN A 371 -12.57 11.51 -5.20
C GLN A 371 -13.02 10.96 -3.84
N ARG A 372 -12.87 9.66 -3.62
CA ARG A 372 -13.19 9.02 -2.34
C ARG A 372 -12.27 9.46 -1.21
N PHE A 373 -10.98 9.67 -1.49
CA PHE A 373 -10.03 10.19 -0.51
C PHE A 373 -10.39 11.62 -0.07
N PHE A 374 -10.66 12.51 -1.03
CA PHE A 374 -11.07 13.89 -0.70
C PHE A 374 -12.46 13.94 -0.04
N GLY A 375 -13.38 13.07 -0.43
CA GLY A 375 -14.66 12.90 0.26
C GLY A 375 -14.48 12.51 1.73
N ALA A 376 -13.65 11.50 2.01
CA ALA A 376 -13.33 11.06 3.37
C ALA A 376 -12.62 12.15 4.20
N ILE A 377 -11.76 12.98 3.59
CA ILE A 377 -11.14 14.13 4.26
C ILE A 377 -12.21 15.14 4.71
N ARG A 378 -13.19 15.45 3.86
CA ARG A 378 -14.26 16.42 4.19
C ARG A 378 -15.22 15.88 5.23
N SER A 379 -15.67 14.63 5.07
CA SER A 379 -16.63 14.00 5.98
C SER A 379 -16.00 13.51 7.29
N ARG A 380 -14.68 13.36 7.33
CA ARG A 380 -13.90 12.71 8.41
C ARG A 380 -14.30 11.23 8.64
N ARG A 381 -14.88 10.58 7.64
CA ARG A 381 -15.39 9.21 7.70
C ARG A 381 -14.45 8.27 6.94
N THR A 382 -13.72 7.43 7.68
CA THR A 382 -12.77 6.44 7.11
C THR A 382 -13.48 5.31 6.36
N GLU A 383 -14.74 5.03 6.66
CA GLU A 383 -15.60 4.04 6.00
C GLU A 383 -15.98 4.43 4.56
N GLU A 384 -15.73 5.67 4.15
CA GLU A 384 -15.88 6.11 2.76
C GLU A 384 -14.70 5.71 1.88
N LEU A 385 -13.56 5.37 2.50
CA LEU A 385 -12.39 4.87 1.77
C LEU A 385 -12.66 3.49 1.17
N PRO A 386 -12.06 3.18 0.01
CA PRO A 386 -12.19 1.86 -0.63
C PRO A 386 -11.60 0.72 0.21
N VAL A 387 -10.60 1.04 1.01
CA VAL A 387 -9.87 0.09 1.85
C VAL A 387 -9.54 0.74 3.20
N SER A 388 -9.74 0.01 4.28
CA SER A 388 -9.30 0.47 5.60
C SER A 388 -7.77 0.37 5.71
N VAL A 389 -7.16 1.20 6.57
CA VAL A 389 -5.72 1.10 6.85
C VAL A 389 -5.34 -0.25 7.47
N ARG A 390 -6.29 -0.94 8.14
CA ARG A 390 -6.11 -2.29 8.69
C ARG A 390 -6.05 -3.34 7.58
N ASP A 391 -6.99 -3.32 6.62
CA ASP A 391 -6.98 -4.26 5.49
C ASP A 391 -5.74 -4.06 4.61
N ALA A 392 -5.33 -2.81 4.42
CA ALA A 392 -4.09 -2.48 3.74
C ALA A 392 -2.86 -3.07 4.44
N HIS A 393 -2.83 -3.02 5.78
CA HIS A 393 -1.78 -3.65 6.57
C HIS A 393 -1.80 -5.18 6.43
N VAL A 394 -2.98 -5.82 6.44
CA VAL A 394 -3.12 -7.26 6.20
C VAL A 394 -2.49 -7.65 4.86
N SER A 395 -2.86 -6.97 3.78
CA SER A 395 -2.36 -7.26 2.43
C SER A 395 -0.85 -7.05 2.31
N CYS A 396 -0.31 -5.96 2.86
CA CYS A 396 1.12 -5.69 2.88
C CYS A 396 1.88 -6.72 3.74
N THR A 397 1.33 -7.12 4.89
CA THR A 397 1.93 -8.12 5.78
C THR A 397 2.04 -9.48 5.10
N HIS A 398 1.07 -9.90 4.28
CA HIS A 398 1.20 -11.12 3.49
C HIS A 398 2.40 -11.06 2.55
N CYS A 399 2.61 -9.94 1.85
CA CYS A 399 3.79 -9.75 1.01
C CYS A 399 5.09 -9.83 1.82
N HIS A 400 5.13 -9.19 2.99
CA HIS A 400 6.29 -9.22 3.88
C HIS A 400 6.55 -10.64 4.42
N LEU A 401 5.53 -11.33 4.90
CA LEU A 401 5.64 -12.71 5.40
C LEU A 401 6.13 -13.67 4.31
N GLY A 402 5.64 -13.51 3.06
CA GLY A 402 6.13 -14.27 1.91
C GLY A 402 7.63 -14.07 1.67
N ASN A 403 8.10 -12.82 1.71
CA ASN A 403 9.51 -12.49 1.58
C ASN A 403 10.34 -12.99 2.77
N ILE A 404 9.83 -12.92 4.00
CA ILE A 404 10.52 -13.41 5.20
C ILE A 404 10.66 -14.92 5.14
N ALA A 405 9.61 -15.67 4.79
CA ALA A 405 9.68 -17.13 4.63
C ALA A 405 10.68 -17.53 3.54
N PHE A 406 10.71 -16.83 2.41
CA PHE A 406 11.70 -17.03 1.35
C PHE A 406 13.12 -16.80 1.85
N ARG A 407 13.39 -15.70 2.55
CA ARG A 407 14.71 -15.36 3.09
C ARG A 407 15.14 -16.31 4.21
N ALA A 408 14.21 -16.81 5.01
CA ALA A 408 14.45 -17.80 6.05
C ALA A 408 14.73 -19.20 5.48
N GLY A 409 14.39 -19.48 4.21
CA GLY A 409 14.58 -20.78 3.56
C GLY A 409 13.78 -21.92 4.18
N ARG A 410 12.73 -21.63 4.94
CA ARG A 410 11.87 -22.59 5.64
C ARG A 410 10.47 -22.07 5.89
N SER A 411 9.56 -22.96 6.26
CA SER A 411 8.24 -22.55 6.76
C SER A 411 8.37 -21.78 8.07
N ILE A 412 7.56 -20.74 8.21
CA ILE A 412 7.51 -19.89 9.40
C ILE A 412 6.11 -19.91 10.01
N GLU A 413 6.03 -19.80 11.33
CA GLU A 413 4.76 -19.67 12.06
C GLU A 413 4.63 -18.26 12.64
N PHE A 414 3.44 -17.68 12.45
CA PHE A 414 3.14 -16.31 12.80
C PHE A 414 1.91 -16.26 13.70
N ASP A 415 1.95 -15.44 14.73
CA ASP A 415 0.79 -15.17 15.59
C ASP A 415 0.08 -13.89 15.12
N PRO A 416 -1.12 -13.97 14.54
CA PRO A 416 -1.89 -12.82 14.08
C PRO A 416 -2.27 -11.82 15.18
N LYS A 417 -2.37 -12.28 16.44
CA LYS A 417 -2.79 -11.44 17.56
C LYS A 417 -1.67 -10.52 18.04
N THR A 418 -0.46 -11.04 18.10
CA THR A 418 0.72 -10.30 18.56
C THR A 418 1.56 -9.75 17.43
N GLU A 419 1.32 -10.19 16.19
CA GLU A 419 2.15 -9.93 15.00
C GLU A 419 3.62 -10.29 15.21
N ARG A 420 3.85 -11.47 15.83
CA ARG A 420 5.16 -12.01 16.14
C ARG A 420 5.33 -13.41 15.56
N PHE A 421 6.57 -13.79 15.35
CA PHE A 421 6.88 -15.16 14.99
C PHE A 421 6.89 -16.05 16.25
N LYS A 422 6.48 -17.32 16.12
CA LYS A 422 6.68 -18.29 17.20
C LYS A 422 8.17 -18.55 17.45
N ASP A 423 8.95 -18.58 16.36
CA ASP A 423 10.40 -18.58 16.42
C ASP A 423 10.92 -17.14 16.50
N THR A 424 11.25 -16.69 17.71
CA THR A 424 11.70 -15.32 17.99
C THR A 424 13.02 -14.95 17.30
N SER A 425 13.80 -15.93 16.79
CA SER A 425 15.00 -15.65 15.99
C SER A 425 14.69 -14.89 14.70
N LEU A 426 13.42 -14.93 14.24
CA LEU A 426 12.94 -14.22 13.07
C LEU A 426 12.45 -12.79 13.36
N ASP A 427 12.36 -12.39 14.62
CA ASP A 427 11.79 -11.08 15.02
C ASP A 427 12.59 -9.89 14.46
N SER A 428 13.87 -10.09 14.12
CA SER A 428 14.68 -9.08 13.42
C SER A 428 14.10 -8.71 12.03
N HIS A 429 13.30 -9.59 11.42
CA HIS A 429 12.63 -9.33 10.15
C HIS A 429 11.32 -8.56 10.28
N LEU A 430 10.77 -8.40 11.49
CA LEU A 430 9.56 -7.58 11.72
C LEU A 430 9.81 -6.10 11.46
N SER A 431 11.05 -5.66 11.63
CA SER A 431 11.50 -4.29 11.46
C SER A 431 12.85 -4.26 10.73
N ARG A 432 13.54 -3.17 10.81
CA ARG A 432 14.88 -2.99 10.25
C ARG A 432 15.71 -2.06 11.11
N GLN A 433 17.02 -2.00 10.89
CA GLN A 433 17.85 -0.93 11.41
C GLN A 433 17.58 0.34 10.59
N TYR A 434 17.15 1.40 11.27
CA TYR A 434 16.92 2.71 10.67
C TYR A 434 18.16 3.59 10.80
N ARG A 435 18.38 4.44 9.80
CA ARG A 435 19.41 5.47 9.86
C ARG A 435 19.04 6.51 10.91
N LYS A 436 20.06 7.03 11.64
CA LYS A 436 19.89 8.06 12.68
C LYS A 436 19.16 9.29 12.14
N GLY A 437 18.09 9.70 12.85
CA GLY A 437 17.21 10.81 12.48
C GLY A 437 16.10 10.46 11.48
N PHE A 438 16.00 9.18 11.09
CA PHE A 438 14.94 8.63 10.22
C PHE A 438 14.30 7.39 10.83
N GLU A 439 14.36 7.26 12.15
CA GLU A 439 13.76 6.12 12.84
C GLU A 439 12.23 6.20 12.80
N VAL A 440 11.59 5.06 12.53
CA VAL A 440 10.14 4.96 12.65
C VAL A 440 9.76 4.99 14.12
N PRO A 441 8.99 5.99 14.59
CA PRO A 441 8.67 6.13 16.00
C PRO A 441 7.73 5.02 16.47
N GLN A 442 7.98 4.52 17.69
CA GLN A 442 7.04 3.64 18.38
C GLN A 442 5.83 4.44 18.85
N ILE A 443 4.68 4.25 18.23
CA ILE A 443 3.43 4.90 18.62
C ILE A 443 2.59 3.92 19.42
N VAL A 444 2.27 4.30 20.65
CA VAL A 444 1.34 3.52 21.48
C VAL A 444 -0.05 3.71 20.92
N GLY A 445 -0.62 2.65 20.34
CA GLY A 445 -1.99 2.60 19.86
C GLY A 445 -2.97 2.25 20.97
N ALA A 446 -4.25 2.53 20.80
CA ALA A 446 -5.30 1.86 21.52
C ALA A 446 -5.20 0.37 21.15
N GLY A 447 -4.94 -0.49 22.12
CA GLY A 447 -4.52 -1.87 21.98
C GLY A 447 -5.11 -2.64 20.80
N ILE A 448 -4.44 -3.71 20.38
CA ILE A 448 -4.92 -4.60 19.30
C ILE A 448 -6.29 -5.12 19.73
N THR A 449 -7.37 -4.43 19.34
CA THR A 449 -8.69 -5.02 19.41
C THR A 449 -8.71 -6.14 18.37
N SER A 450 -8.75 -7.38 18.83
CA SER A 450 -8.92 -8.59 18.03
C SER A 450 -10.00 -8.38 16.97
N VAL A 451 -9.66 -8.69 15.73
CA VAL A 451 -10.62 -8.93 14.65
C VAL A 451 -11.26 -10.27 14.89
#